data_093c96040d6743be398235ba6316630f
#
_entry.id   093c96040d6743be398235ba6316630f
#
_cell.length_a   1.000
_cell.length_b   1.000
_cell.length_c   1.000
_cell.angle_alpha   90.00
_cell.angle_beta   90.00
_cell.angle_gamma   90.00
#
_symmetry.space_group_name_H-M   'P 1'
#
loop_
_entity.id
_entity.type
_entity.pdbx_description
1 polymer ?
#
loop_
_entity_poly.entity_id
_entity_poly.type
_entity_poly.pdbx_seq_one_letter_code
_entity_poly.pdbx_strand_id
1 'polypeptide(L)' 'MKEAKLKFKPGNFEIISSGDYVICKVSGKKIILSELKYWNVELQEAYFSYIEANERFKKLNDK' A
#
# COMPACT_ATOMS: atom_id res chain seq x y z
N MET A 1 2.63 18.35 -0.26
CA MET A 1 2.25 17.11 -0.95
C MET A 1 0.89 16.64 -0.47
N LYS A 2 0.17 15.98 -1.31
CA LYS A 2 -1.20 15.53 -1.01
C LYS A 2 -1.26 14.02 -1.08
N GLU A 3 -1.93 13.40 -0.10
CA GLU A 3 -2.13 11.97 -0.09
C GLU A 3 -3.15 11.56 -1.14
N ALA A 4 -2.80 10.55 -1.94
CA ALA A 4 -3.70 10.00 -2.95
C ALA A 4 -4.60 8.95 -2.33
N LYS A 5 -5.77 8.73 -2.95
CA LYS A 5 -6.64 7.61 -2.62
C LYS A 5 -6.66 6.68 -3.81
N LEU A 6 -6.38 5.41 -3.56
CA LEU A 6 -6.25 4.42 -4.61
C LEU A 6 -7.19 3.25 -4.37
N LYS A 7 -7.57 2.62 -5.48
CA LYS A 7 -8.23 1.32 -5.44
C LYS A 7 -7.24 0.30 -5.98
N PHE A 8 -6.82 -0.63 -5.15
CA PHE A 8 -5.81 -1.61 -5.51
C PHE A 8 -6.44 -2.80 -6.22
N LYS A 9 -5.81 -3.23 -7.30
CA LYS A 9 -6.23 -4.36 -8.12
C LYS A 9 -5.04 -5.29 -8.33
N PRO A 10 -5.27 -6.55 -8.75
CA PRO A 10 -4.15 -7.43 -9.07
C PRO A 10 -3.30 -6.81 -10.18
N GLY A 11 -2.03 -6.55 -9.86
CA GLY A 11 -1.06 -6.02 -10.82
C GLY A 11 -1.20 -4.55 -11.16
N ASN A 12 -2.17 -3.83 -10.59
CA ASN A 12 -2.38 -2.43 -10.93
C ASN A 12 -3.19 -1.72 -9.83
N PHE A 13 -3.32 -0.41 -9.96
CA PHE A 13 -4.21 0.35 -9.08
C PHE A 13 -4.86 1.49 -9.86
N GLU A 14 -6.01 1.93 -9.37
CA GLU A 14 -6.72 3.08 -9.93
C GLU A 14 -6.60 4.25 -8.96
N ILE A 15 -6.44 5.46 -9.49
CA ILE A 15 -6.42 6.67 -8.68
C ILE A 15 -7.84 7.17 -8.51
N ILE A 16 -8.36 7.09 -7.28
CA ILE A 16 -9.69 7.58 -6.95
C ILE A 16 -9.63 9.08 -6.66
N SER A 17 -8.64 9.49 -5.88
CA SER A 17 -8.41 10.89 -5.56
C SER A 17 -6.94 11.18 -5.81
N SER A 18 -6.64 12.16 -6.66
CA SER A 18 -5.26 12.43 -7.06
C SER A 18 -4.40 12.89 -5.89
N GLY A 19 -3.12 12.57 -5.96
CA GLY A 19 -2.15 12.94 -4.95
C GLY A 19 -0.78 12.40 -5.34
N ASP A 20 0.19 12.60 -4.48
CA ASP A 20 1.59 12.30 -4.78
C ASP A 20 2.08 11.03 -4.08
N TYR A 21 1.40 10.63 -3.00
CA TYR A 21 1.87 9.51 -2.17
C TYR A 21 0.70 8.82 -1.47
N VAL A 22 0.99 7.63 -0.95
CA VAL A 22 0.10 6.94 -0.03
C VAL A 22 0.91 6.54 1.21
N ILE A 23 0.21 6.11 2.27
CA ILE A 23 0.86 5.75 3.54
C ILE A 23 0.91 4.23 3.66
N CYS A 24 2.09 3.73 4.03
CA CYS A 24 2.26 2.30 4.32
C CYS A 24 1.43 1.93 5.54
N LYS A 25 0.66 0.86 5.41
CA LYS A 25 -0.23 0.42 6.49
C LYS A 25 0.55 -0.12 7.69
N VAL A 26 1.74 -0.64 7.47
CA VAL A 26 2.53 -1.26 8.53
C VAL A 26 3.44 -0.25 9.21
N SER A 27 4.22 0.50 8.43
CA SER A 27 5.25 1.38 8.99
C SER A 27 4.84 2.83 9.10
N GLY A 28 3.77 3.25 8.43
CA GLY A 28 3.34 4.63 8.40
C GLY A 28 4.20 5.53 7.53
N LYS A 29 5.10 4.95 6.75
CA LYS A 29 5.96 5.73 5.86
C LYS A 29 5.21 6.17 4.62
N LYS A 30 5.61 7.33 4.08
CA LYS A 30 5.07 7.80 2.81
C LYS A 30 5.66 7.01 1.66
N ILE A 31 4.80 6.61 0.73
CA ILE A 31 5.21 5.88 -0.46
C ILE A 31 4.84 6.73 -1.66
N ILE A 32 5.83 7.20 -2.40
CA ILE A 32 5.59 7.96 -3.63
C ILE A 32 4.95 7.02 -4.64
N LEU A 33 3.91 7.48 -5.34
CA LEU A 33 3.14 6.60 -6.24
C LEU A 33 4.01 5.93 -7.29
N SER A 34 5.02 6.64 -7.80
CA SER A 34 5.92 6.05 -8.80
C SER A 34 6.78 4.92 -8.25
N GLU A 35 6.89 4.82 -6.92
CA GLU A 35 7.67 3.78 -6.26
C GLU A 35 6.79 2.72 -5.59
N LEU A 36 5.49 2.85 -5.68
CA LEU A 36 4.57 1.91 -5.07
C LEU A 36 4.56 0.60 -5.84
N LYS A 37 4.94 -0.49 -5.17
CA LYS A 37 5.06 -1.81 -5.79
C LYS A 37 4.31 -2.91 -5.05
N TYR A 38 4.01 -2.70 -3.76
CA TYR A 38 3.44 -3.75 -2.92
C TYR A 38 2.15 -3.27 -2.30
N TRP A 39 1.09 -4.05 -2.45
CA TRP A 39 -0.21 -3.74 -1.85
C TRP A 39 -1.02 -5.01 -1.68
N ASN A 40 -2.10 -4.92 -0.91
CA ASN A 40 -3.02 -6.03 -0.68
C ASN A 40 -4.38 -5.65 -1.25
N VAL A 41 -4.84 -6.43 -2.22
CA VAL A 41 -6.11 -6.17 -2.90
C VAL A 41 -7.30 -6.39 -1.97
N GLU A 42 -7.27 -7.44 -1.17
CA GLU A 42 -8.37 -7.76 -0.28
C GLU A 42 -8.54 -6.71 0.83
N LEU A 43 -7.43 -6.28 1.41
CA LEU A 43 -7.44 -5.30 2.50
C LEU A 43 -7.35 -3.87 2.00
N GLN A 44 -7.06 -3.67 0.71
CA GLN A 44 -6.88 -2.34 0.12
C GLN A 44 -5.85 -1.53 0.89
N GLU A 45 -4.66 -2.12 1.06
CA GLU A 45 -3.56 -1.53 1.81
C GLU A 45 -2.31 -1.46 0.95
N ALA A 46 -1.52 -0.40 1.14
CA ALA A 46 -0.22 -0.25 0.49
C ALA A 46 0.89 -0.59 1.47
N TYR A 47 2.00 -1.11 0.94
CA TYR A 47 3.17 -1.45 1.74
C TYR A 47 4.41 -0.80 1.15
N PHE A 48 5.27 -0.27 2.04
CA PHE A 48 6.46 0.45 1.62
C PHE A 48 7.46 -0.45 0.88
N SER A 49 7.62 -1.68 1.36
CA SER A 49 8.52 -2.65 0.74
C SER A 49 8.00 -4.06 1.00
N TYR A 50 8.72 -5.06 0.45
CA TYR A 50 8.36 -6.45 0.69
C TYR A 50 8.50 -6.82 2.17
N ILE A 51 9.33 -6.11 2.92
CA ILE A 51 9.50 -6.35 4.36
C ILE A 51 8.19 -6.07 5.08
N GLU A 52 7.59 -4.91 4.82
CA GLU A 52 6.31 -4.55 5.43
C GLU A 52 5.20 -5.46 4.95
N ALA A 53 5.21 -5.83 3.67
CA ALA A 53 4.22 -6.76 3.14
C ALA A 53 4.30 -8.11 3.86
N ASN A 54 5.50 -8.62 4.08
CA ASN A 54 5.71 -9.87 4.79
C ASN A 54 5.28 -9.78 6.25
N GLU A 55 5.58 -8.69 6.91
CA GLU A 55 5.17 -8.49 8.30
C GLU A 55 3.65 -8.50 8.44
N ARG A 56 2.96 -7.82 7.53
CA ARG A 56 1.50 -7.80 7.55
C ARG A 56 0.94 -9.18 7.28
N PHE A 57 1.52 -9.89 6.31
CA PHE A 57 1.10 -11.23 5.97
C PHE A 57 1.26 -12.19 7.17
N LYS A 58 2.38 -12.10 7.88
CA LYS A 58 2.62 -12.91 9.07
C LYS A 58 1.60 -12.63 10.16
N LYS A 59 1.30 -11.36 10.40
CA LYS A 59 0.30 -10.98 11.40
C LYS A 59 -1.07 -11.51 11.07
N LEU A 60 -1.46 -11.47 9.81
CA LEU A 60 -2.76 -11.96 9.38
C LEU A 60 -2.87 -13.47 9.51
N ASN A 61 -1.76 -14.18 9.39
CA ASN A 61 -1.74 -15.64 9.46
C ASN A 61 -1.31 -16.18 10.83
N ASP A 62 -0.89 -15.29 11.72
CA ASP A 62 -0.47 -15.65 13.05
C ASP A 62 -1.67 -15.61 13.98
N LYS A 63 -1.89 -16.66 14.72
CA LYS A 63 -3.02 -16.76 15.65
C LYS A 63 -2.56 -16.97 17.06
#